data_64a74c7a6d14134caf6270d07f92bdd6
#
_entry.id   64a74c7a6d14134caf6270d07f92bdd6
#
_cell.length_a   1.000
_cell.length_b   1.000
_cell.length_c   1.000
_cell.angle_alpha   90.00
_cell.angle_beta   90.00
_cell.angle_gamma   90.00
#
_symmetry.space_group_name_H-M   'P 1'
#
loop_
_entity.id
_entity.type
_entity.pdbx_description
1 polymer ?
#
loop_
_entity_poly.entity_id
_entity_poly.type
_entity_poly.pdbx_seq_one_letter_code
_entity_poly.pdbx_strand_id
1 'polypeptide(L)'
;MNLTDLKRKPVGELVEMARGMGLDNLARSRKNEVVAAILRKQATNGDDIYGEGTLEILPDGFGFLRSADGSYLAGPDDIYVSQNQIRRFNLRTGDGIAGKIRPPKGGGERYFALLKIDEVNFSEPNAKKQKILFENLTPDFPDERLTLERGNGTTQDLSSRIVDLIAPIGKGQRALIVSPPKAGKTLMLQNIADSIAANNPDVVLIVLLIDERPEEVTDMRRMVRGEVVASTFDEPPSRHVQVAEMVIEKAKRLVEHQKDVVILLDSITRLARAYNTIVPSSGKVLTGGVDANALERPKRFYGAARNFVEGGSLTIIATALIDTGSKMDEVIYEEFKGRGNLEIHLERKIAEKRVWPAINIRRSGTRREERLLPEDELQRVWILRKLLHDMDDIAAIEFMVDKLKETKTNEQFFSSMRGR
;
A
#
# COMPACT_ATOMS: atom_id res chain seq x y z
N MET A 1 9.35 20.39 -18.54
CA MET A 1 7.97 20.02 -18.16
C MET A 1 7.92 18.53 -17.86
N ASN A 2 7.12 18.09 -16.87
CA ASN A 2 7.06 16.68 -16.47
C ASN A 2 5.82 15.99 -17.08
N LEU A 3 6.01 14.80 -17.69
CA LEU A 3 4.93 13.98 -18.26
C LEU A 3 3.90 13.58 -17.18
N THR A 4 4.37 13.23 -16.00
CA THR A 4 3.50 12.79 -14.89
C THR A 4 2.58 13.91 -14.41
N ASP A 5 3.09 15.14 -14.29
CA ASP A 5 2.31 16.31 -13.89
C ASP A 5 1.22 16.66 -14.93
N LEU A 6 1.55 16.53 -16.22
CA LEU A 6 0.56 16.70 -17.27
C LEU A 6 -0.56 15.66 -17.19
N LYS A 7 -0.22 14.41 -16.93
CA LYS A 7 -1.22 13.33 -16.79
C LYS A 7 -2.21 13.57 -15.65
N ARG A 8 -1.81 14.25 -14.57
CA ARG A 8 -2.69 14.57 -13.41
C ARG A 8 -3.67 15.70 -13.71
N LYS A 9 -3.38 16.55 -14.70
CA LYS A 9 -4.25 17.68 -15.06
C LYS A 9 -5.56 17.22 -15.71
N PRO A 10 -6.69 17.94 -15.46
CA PRO A 10 -7.95 17.75 -16.18
C PRO A 10 -7.78 17.97 -17.69
N VAL A 11 -8.58 17.28 -18.51
CA VAL A 11 -8.50 17.38 -19.96
C VAL A 11 -8.74 18.82 -20.44
N GLY A 12 -9.65 19.56 -19.79
CA GLY A 12 -9.92 20.97 -20.12
C GLY A 12 -8.69 21.87 -20.01
N GLU A 13 -7.94 21.75 -18.90
CA GLU A 13 -6.69 22.50 -18.70
C GLU A 13 -5.63 22.14 -19.74
N LEU A 14 -5.53 20.85 -20.08
CA LEU A 14 -4.57 20.37 -21.10
C LEU A 14 -4.88 20.94 -22.48
N VAL A 15 -6.16 21.01 -22.85
CA VAL A 15 -6.61 21.60 -24.13
C VAL A 15 -6.33 23.11 -24.18
N GLU A 16 -6.53 23.82 -23.08
CA GLU A 16 -6.19 25.25 -22.99
C GLU A 16 -4.68 25.48 -23.07
N MET A 17 -3.88 24.66 -22.39
CA MET A 17 -2.42 24.70 -22.53
C MET A 17 -1.97 24.44 -23.99
N ALA A 18 -2.57 23.44 -24.65
CA ALA A 18 -2.29 23.12 -26.04
C ALA A 18 -2.61 24.29 -26.97
N ARG A 19 -3.75 24.97 -26.79
CA ARG A 19 -4.13 26.19 -27.53
C ARG A 19 -3.11 27.32 -27.33
N GLY A 20 -2.68 27.55 -26.09
CA GLY A 20 -1.63 28.52 -25.77
C GLY A 20 -0.30 28.25 -26.50
N MET A 21 -0.05 27.01 -26.89
CA MET A 21 1.12 26.58 -27.66
C MET A 21 0.89 26.53 -29.17
N GLY A 22 -0.28 26.98 -29.67
CA GLY A 22 -0.67 26.98 -31.10
C GLY A 22 -1.08 25.59 -31.62
N LEU A 23 -1.68 24.76 -30.77
CA LEU A 23 -2.21 23.43 -31.11
C LEU A 23 -3.76 23.46 -31.07
N ASP A 24 -4.40 23.95 -32.11
CA ASP A 24 -5.83 24.33 -32.09
C ASP A 24 -6.84 23.19 -32.26
N ASN A 25 -6.45 21.97 -32.68
CA ASN A 25 -7.39 20.93 -33.06
C ASN A 25 -7.51 19.74 -32.09
N LEU A 26 -7.15 19.93 -30.80
CA LEU A 26 -7.06 18.83 -29.83
C LEU A 26 -8.29 18.69 -28.90
N ALA A 27 -9.32 19.51 -29.05
CA ALA A 27 -10.51 19.51 -28.19
C ALA A 27 -11.33 18.20 -28.21
N ARG A 28 -11.19 17.40 -29.28
CA ARG A 28 -11.86 16.09 -29.46
C ARG A 28 -10.91 14.90 -29.32
N SER A 29 -9.63 15.16 -29.05
CA SER A 29 -8.61 14.13 -28.91
C SER A 29 -8.65 13.47 -27.54
N ARG A 30 -8.17 12.23 -27.45
CA ARG A 30 -8.02 11.55 -26.16
C ARG A 30 -6.96 12.25 -25.30
N LYS A 31 -7.13 12.20 -23.99
CA LYS A 31 -6.21 12.84 -23.03
C LYS A 31 -4.73 12.57 -23.35
N ASN A 32 -4.41 11.33 -23.65
CA ASN A 32 -3.04 10.90 -23.93
C ASN A 32 -2.49 11.52 -25.24
N GLU A 33 -3.35 11.74 -26.24
CA GLU A 33 -2.98 12.39 -27.50
C GLU A 33 -2.68 13.87 -27.26
N VAL A 34 -3.48 14.53 -26.41
CA VAL A 34 -3.25 15.93 -26.04
C VAL A 34 -1.91 16.09 -25.30
N VAL A 35 -1.64 15.23 -24.30
CA VAL A 35 -0.37 15.22 -23.56
C VAL A 35 0.81 14.98 -24.50
N ALA A 36 0.71 13.98 -25.40
CA ALA A 36 1.77 13.68 -26.37
C ALA A 36 2.02 14.85 -27.33
N ALA A 37 0.97 15.55 -27.78
CA ALA A 37 1.10 16.72 -28.66
C ALA A 37 1.80 17.89 -27.95
N ILE A 38 1.42 18.19 -26.71
CA ILE A 38 2.06 19.21 -25.88
C ILE A 38 3.56 18.92 -25.74
N LEU A 39 3.92 17.69 -25.36
CA LEU A 39 5.31 17.32 -25.15
C LEU A 39 6.14 17.33 -26.44
N ARG A 40 5.56 16.91 -27.58
CA ARG A 40 6.23 17.01 -28.89
C ARG A 40 6.51 18.46 -29.25
N LYS A 41 5.56 19.35 -29.04
CA LYS A 41 5.73 20.79 -29.32
C LYS A 41 6.84 21.39 -28.47
N GLN A 42 6.89 21.04 -27.16
CA GLN A 42 7.97 21.46 -26.27
C GLN A 42 9.35 20.95 -26.70
N ALA A 43 9.43 19.66 -27.04
CA ALA A 43 10.68 19.09 -27.56
C ALA A 43 11.16 19.80 -28.82
N THR A 44 10.23 20.24 -29.70
CA THR A 44 10.55 21.00 -30.90
C THR A 44 11.08 22.41 -30.58
N ASN A 45 10.62 22.99 -29.48
CA ASN A 45 11.10 24.29 -28.99
C ASN A 45 12.46 24.22 -28.27
N GLY A 46 13.04 23.01 -28.12
CA GLY A 46 14.32 22.79 -27.44
C GLY A 46 14.21 22.62 -25.93
N ASP A 47 13.01 22.57 -25.37
CA ASP A 47 12.79 22.40 -23.93
C ASP A 47 13.00 20.94 -23.51
N ASP A 48 13.61 20.78 -22.34
CA ASP A 48 13.77 19.46 -21.73
C ASP A 48 12.47 18.91 -21.21
N ILE A 49 12.21 17.62 -21.49
CA ILE A 49 11.05 16.89 -21.03
C ILE A 49 11.50 15.85 -20.01
N TYR A 50 10.77 15.77 -18.92
CA TYR A 50 11.03 14.82 -17.83
C TYR A 50 9.86 13.84 -17.67
N GLY A 51 10.17 12.64 -17.21
CA GLY A 51 9.19 11.62 -16.89
C GLY A 51 9.70 10.73 -15.76
N GLU A 52 8.75 10.11 -15.08
CA GLU A 52 9.02 9.19 -13.98
C GLU A 52 8.09 7.99 -14.05
N GLY A 53 8.48 6.90 -13.39
CA GLY A 53 7.65 5.70 -13.27
C GLY A 53 8.40 4.57 -12.60
N THR A 54 7.71 3.46 -12.40
CA THR A 54 8.27 2.24 -11.85
C THR A 54 8.71 1.31 -12.99
N LEU A 55 9.94 0.86 -12.96
CA LEU A 55 10.52 0.02 -13.99
C LEU A 55 9.93 -1.39 -13.98
N GLU A 56 9.43 -1.84 -15.10
CA GLU A 56 9.14 -3.23 -15.41
C GLU A 56 10.10 -3.71 -16.49
N ILE A 57 10.94 -4.69 -16.19
CA ILE A 57 11.87 -5.29 -17.16
C ILE A 57 11.18 -6.48 -17.81
N LEU A 58 11.16 -6.49 -19.13
CA LEU A 58 10.60 -7.57 -19.94
C LEU A 58 11.63 -8.68 -20.18
N PRO A 59 11.17 -9.90 -20.57
CA PRO A 59 12.08 -11.04 -20.82
C PRO A 59 13.18 -10.75 -21.84
N ASP A 60 12.93 -9.85 -22.82
CA ASP A 60 13.91 -9.44 -23.82
C ASP A 60 15.02 -8.51 -23.27
N GLY A 61 14.97 -8.16 -21.98
CA GLY A 61 16.01 -7.42 -21.28
C GLY A 61 15.92 -5.88 -21.40
N PHE A 62 14.98 -5.34 -22.15
CA PHE A 62 14.59 -3.91 -22.07
C PHE A 62 13.42 -3.74 -21.10
N GLY A 63 13.05 -2.50 -20.79
CA GLY A 63 11.96 -2.24 -19.86
C GLY A 63 11.13 -1.02 -20.19
N PHE A 64 10.09 -0.83 -19.38
CA PHE A 64 9.23 0.34 -19.43
C PHE A 64 9.03 0.92 -18.03
N LEU A 65 8.98 2.24 -17.93
CA LEU A 65 8.51 2.92 -16.73
C LEU A 65 6.98 2.97 -16.78
N ARG A 66 6.37 2.27 -15.85
CA ARG A 66 4.91 2.17 -15.67
C ARG A 66 4.43 3.24 -14.68
N SER A 67 3.27 3.81 -14.95
CA SER A 67 2.66 4.80 -14.06
C SER A 67 1.86 4.13 -12.94
N ALA A 68 2.04 4.61 -11.70
CA ALA A 68 1.21 4.21 -10.57
C ALA A 68 -0.25 4.65 -10.74
N ASP A 69 -0.50 5.82 -11.36
CA ASP A 69 -1.85 6.33 -11.63
C ASP A 69 -2.65 5.36 -12.53
N GLY A 70 -1.95 4.64 -13.45
CA GLY A 70 -2.51 3.56 -14.26
C GLY A 70 -2.43 2.19 -13.61
N SER A 71 -2.11 2.10 -12.34
CA SER A 71 -1.92 0.84 -11.61
C SER A 71 -0.95 -0.11 -12.34
N TYR A 72 0.12 0.45 -12.92
CA TYR A 72 1.17 -0.25 -13.67
C TYR A 72 0.68 -1.01 -14.92
N LEU A 73 -0.49 -0.65 -15.47
CA LEU A 73 -0.94 -1.15 -16.77
C LEU A 73 -0.02 -0.68 -17.89
N ALA A 74 0.25 -1.60 -18.83
CA ALA A 74 0.90 -1.23 -20.06
C ALA A 74 0.05 -0.22 -20.83
N GLY A 75 0.65 0.89 -21.21
CA GLY A 75 -0.04 2.01 -21.87
C GLY A 75 0.79 2.66 -22.95
N PRO A 76 0.16 3.46 -23.82
CA PRO A 76 0.86 4.20 -24.87
C PRO A 76 1.81 5.27 -24.32
N ASP A 77 1.67 5.61 -23.06
CA ASP A 77 2.42 6.65 -22.37
C ASP A 77 3.61 6.12 -21.58
N ASP A 78 3.89 4.81 -21.70
CA ASP A 78 5.02 4.20 -21.03
C ASP A 78 6.33 4.73 -21.61
N ILE A 79 7.34 4.82 -20.77
CA ILE A 79 8.65 5.32 -21.15
C ILE A 79 9.59 4.13 -21.34
N TYR A 80 10.09 3.95 -22.53
CA TYR A 80 11.04 2.90 -22.87
C TYR A 80 12.38 3.12 -22.20
N VAL A 81 12.93 2.06 -21.61
CA VAL A 81 14.26 2.00 -20.99
C VAL A 81 15.09 0.96 -21.70
N SER A 82 16.24 1.38 -22.22
CA SER A 82 17.11 0.50 -23.00
C SER A 82 17.84 -0.53 -22.12
N GLN A 83 18.17 -1.68 -22.71
CA GLN A 83 18.96 -2.72 -22.05
C GLN A 83 20.33 -2.19 -21.54
N ASN A 84 20.95 -1.29 -22.28
CA ASN A 84 22.23 -0.67 -21.90
C ASN A 84 22.10 0.17 -20.61
N GLN A 85 21.00 0.94 -20.48
CA GLN A 85 20.75 1.73 -19.24
C GLN A 85 20.48 0.78 -18.08
N ILE A 86 19.67 -0.26 -18.24
CA ILE A 86 19.38 -1.26 -17.23
C ILE A 86 20.68 -1.89 -16.71
N ARG A 87 21.56 -2.33 -17.60
CA ARG A 87 22.86 -2.93 -17.24
C ARG A 87 23.81 -1.94 -16.58
N ARG A 88 23.93 -0.73 -17.17
CA ARG A 88 24.86 0.30 -16.67
C ARG A 88 24.57 0.74 -15.24
N PHE A 89 23.29 0.89 -14.90
CA PHE A 89 22.86 1.36 -13.58
C PHE A 89 22.40 0.22 -12.66
N ASN A 90 22.57 -1.05 -13.10
CA ASN A 90 22.14 -2.23 -12.36
C ASN A 90 20.69 -2.12 -11.88
N LEU A 91 19.79 -1.75 -12.81
CA LEU A 91 18.37 -1.53 -12.51
C LEU A 91 17.63 -2.87 -12.43
N ARG A 92 16.60 -2.89 -11.61
CA ARG A 92 15.75 -4.07 -11.42
C ARG A 92 14.29 -3.67 -11.54
N THR A 93 13.41 -4.64 -11.83
CA THR A 93 11.97 -4.44 -11.76
C THR A 93 11.58 -3.93 -10.36
N GLY A 94 10.74 -2.90 -10.34
CA GLY A 94 10.33 -2.20 -9.12
C GLY A 94 11.11 -0.91 -8.83
N ASP A 95 12.28 -0.67 -9.47
CA ASP A 95 12.98 0.61 -9.28
C ASP A 95 12.12 1.78 -9.77
N GLY A 96 11.94 2.78 -8.90
CA GLY A 96 11.36 4.07 -9.25
C GLY A 96 12.41 4.94 -9.94
N ILE A 97 12.16 5.34 -11.18
CA ILE A 97 13.14 6.09 -11.99
C ILE A 97 12.52 7.40 -12.43
N ALA A 98 13.25 8.49 -12.26
CA ALA A 98 12.95 9.79 -12.82
C ALA A 98 14.11 10.27 -13.69
N GLY A 99 13.80 10.97 -14.80
CA GLY A 99 14.82 11.47 -15.68
C GLY A 99 14.32 12.17 -16.92
N LYS A 100 15.29 12.58 -17.74
CA LYS A 100 15.02 13.25 -19.02
C LYS A 100 14.57 12.24 -20.06
N ILE A 101 13.47 12.55 -20.74
CA ILE A 101 12.88 11.70 -21.80
C ILE A 101 12.86 12.43 -23.14
N ARG A 102 12.65 11.68 -24.23
CA ARG A 102 12.37 12.22 -25.55
C ARG A 102 11.09 11.64 -26.13
N PRO A 103 10.38 12.39 -26.98
CA PRO A 103 9.25 11.85 -27.73
C PRO A 103 9.70 10.81 -28.76
N PRO A 104 8.76 9.97 -29.25
CA PRO A 104 9.01 9.07 -30.38
C PRO A 104 9.48 9.84 -31.61
N LYS A 105 10.53 9.35 -32.29
CA LYS A 105 11.12 10.00 -33.49
C LYS A 105 10.35 9.75 -34.77
N GLY A 106 9.26 8.95 -34.72
CA GLY A 106 8.61 8.45 -35.95
C GLY A 106 9.28 7.16 -36.46
N GLY A 107 8.91 6.69 -37.65
CA GLY A 107 9.56 5.49 -38.25
C GLY A 107 9.31 4.17 -37.52
N GLY A 108 8.19 4.06 -36.74
CA GLY A 108 7.83 2.85 -35.99
C GLY A 108 7.98 2.97 -34.47
N GLU A 109 8.67 3.98 -33.97
CA GLU A 109 8.71 4.25 -32.53
C GLU A 109 7.34 4.72 -32.03
N ARG A 110 6.84 4.08 -30.97
CA ARG A 110 5.52 4.38 -30.36
C ARG A 110 5.62 5.04 -29.01
N TYR A 111 6.72 4.79 -28.25
CA TYR A 111 6.88 5.17 -26.86
C TYR A 111 7.86 6.32 -26.69
N PHE A 112 7.68 7.09 -25.61
CA PHE A 112 8.74 7.97 -25.13
C PHE A 112 9.96 7.12 -24.74
N ALA A 113 11.16 7.68 -24.83
CA ALA A 113 12.37 6.97 -24.47
C ALA A 113 13.17 7.75 -23.42
N LEU A 114 13.66 7.06 -22.40
CA LEU A 114 14.51 7.61 -21.38
C LEU A 114 15.88 7.94 -21.97
N LEU A 115 16.32 9.20 -21.86
CA LEU A 115 17.62 9.66 -22.31
C LEU A 115 18.66 9.64 -21.21
N LYS A 116 18.31 10.19 -20.06
CA LYS A 116 19.19 10.34 -18.90
C LYS A 116 18.41 10.00 -17.64
N ILE A 117 19.05 9.26 -16.74
CA ILE A 117 18.51 8.96 -15.42
C ILE A 117 19.05 10.04 -14.47
N ASP A 118 18.15 10.75 -13.81
CA ASP A 118 18.49 11.76 -12.82
C ASP A 118 18.34 11.22 -11.40
N GLU A 119 17.32 10.35 -11.18
CA GLU A 119 17.06 9.72 -9.88
C GLU A 119 16.67 8.25 -10.01
N VAL A 120 17.09 7.46 -9.02
CA VAL A 120 16.63 6.07 -8.79
C VAL A 120 16.21 5.95 -7.33
N ASN A 121 14.93 5.61 -7.08
CA ASN A 121 14.35 5.46 -5.75
C ASN A 121 14.61 6.67 -4.83
N PHE A 122 14.36 7.89 -5.35
CA PHE A 122 14.58 9.17 -4.67
C PHE A 122 16.04 9.45 -4.29
N SER A 123 17.00 8.85 -4.96
CA SER A 123 18.44 9.05 -4.73
C SER A 123 19.17 9.25 -6.06
N GLU A 124 20.34 9.89 -6.02
CA GLU A 124 21.17 10.00 -7.21
C GLU A 124 21.56 8.61 -7.76
N PRO A 125 21.61 8.41 -9.08
CA PRO A 125 21.82 7.09 -9.70
C PRO A 125 23.09 6.36 -9.23
N ASN A 126 24.12 7.10 -8.81
CA ASN A 126 25.40 6.58 -8.36
C ASN A 126 25.63 6.67 -6.84
N ALA A 127 24.65 7.15 -6.07
CA ALA A 127 24.80 7.45 -4.65
C ALA A 127 25.11 6.21 -3.79
N LYS A 128 24.71 5.02 -4.21
CA LYS A 128 24.97 3.77 -3.49
C LYS A 128 25.57 2.71 -4.42
N LYS A 129 26.90 2.69 -4.53
CA LYS A 129 27.62 1.64 -5.27
C LYS A 129 27.50 0.24 -4.65
N GLN A 130 27.13 0.12 -3.39
CA GLN A 130 26.91 -1.14 -2.67
C GLN A 130 25.47 -1.19 -2.18
N LYS A 131 24.55 -1.57 -3.08
CA LYS A 131 23.17 -1.92 -2.69
C LYS A 131 23.18 -3.31 -2.07
N ILE A 132 22.69 -3.44 -0.84
CA ILE A 132 22.39 -4.73 -0.25
C ILE A 132 21.04 -5.15 -0.81
N LEU A 133 20.98 -6.34 -1.41
CA LEU A 133 19.73 -6.89 -1.94
C LEU A 133 18.75 -7.16 -0.78
N PHE A 134 17.46 -6.95 -1.01
CA PHE A 134 16.43 -7.17 -0.01
C PHE A 134 16.52 -8.54 0.66
N GLU A 135 16.84 -9.57 -0.10
CA GLU A 135 16.98 -10.95 0.37
C GLU A 135 18.19 -11.16 1.31
N ASN A 136 19.17 -10.25 1.27
CA ASN A 136 20.39 -10.29 2.08
C ASN A 136 20.35 -9.33 3.29
N LEU A 137 19.26 -8.55 3.43
CA LEU A 137 19.08 -7.70 4.61
C LEU A 137 18.80 -8.54 5.85
N THR A 138 19.32 -8.12 6.99
CA THR A 138 19.15 -8.81 8.28
C THR A 138 17.82 -8.45 8.92
N PRO A 139 16.85 -9.39 9.02
CA PRO A 139 15.54 -9.07 9.61
C PRO A 139 15.65 -8.87 11.12
N ASP A 140 14.94 -7.88 11.64
CA ASP A 140 14.73 -7.65 13.07
C ASP A 140 13.24 -7.48 13.40
N PHE A 141 12.92 -7.44 14.68
CA PHE A 141 11.58 -7.15 15.16
C PHE A 141 11.25 -5.67 14.99
N PRO A 142 9.96 -5.31 14.79
CA PRO A 142 9.51 -3.94 14.89
C PRO A 142 9.89 -3.33 16.25
N ASP A 143 10.55 -2.18 16.24
CA ASP A 143 11.02 -1.44 17.42
C ASP A 143 10.67 0.06 17.36
N GLU A 144 10.23 0.56 16.22
CA GLU A 144 9.76 1.92 16.03
C GLU A 144 8.25 1.91 15.73
N ARG A 145 7.47 2.61 16.56
CA ARG A 145 6.01 2.66 16.46
C ARG A 145 5.55 3.59 15.35
N LEU A 146 4.59 3.15 14.56
CA LEU A 146 3.79 3.97 13.66
C LEU A 146 2.55 4.46 14.44
N THR A 147 2.67 5.58 15.11
CA THR A 147 1.57 6.15 15.91
C THR A 147 0.42 6.57 15.02
N LEU A 148 -0.78 6.12 15.34
CA LEU A 148 -1.99 6.44 14.60
C LEU A 148 -2.79 7.58 15.21
N GLU A 149 -2.66 7.85 16.49
CA GLU A 149 -3.32 8.94 17.19
C GLU A 149 -2.93 10.29 16.58
N ARG A 150 -3.93 11.13 16.29
CA ARG A 150 -3.74 12.48 15.72
C ARG A 150 -4.07 13.61 16.72
N GLY A 151 -4.68 13.27 17.85
CA GLY A 151 -5.04 14.23 18.92
C GLY A 151 -6.10 15.26 18.53
N ASN A 152 -6.84 15.04 17.43
CA ASN A 152 -7.84 15.99 16.92
C ASN A 152 -9.25 15.79 17.49
N GLY A 153 -9.47 14.73 18.27
CA GLY A 153 -10.73 14.45 18.97
C GLY A 153 -11.89 14.04 18.04
N THR A 154 -11.63 13.70 16.78
CA THR A 154 -12.67 13.23 15.85
C THR A 154 -13.02 11.76 16.10
N THR A 155 -14.17 11.31 15.58
CA THR A 155 -14.57 9.89 15.64
C THR A 155 -13.60 8.97 14.90
N GLN A 156 -12.94 9.48 13.87
CA GLN A 156 -11.87 8.76 13.15
C GLN A 156 -10.64 8.56 14.05
N ASP A 157 -10.26 9.57 14.81
CA ASP A 157 -9.15 9.51 15.76
C ASP A 157 -9.41 8.52 16.90
N LEU A 158 -10.67 8.37 17.34
CA LEU A 158 -11.04 7.33 18.32
C LEU A 158 -10.63 5.92 17.84
N SER A 159 -10.88 5.60 16.58
CA SER A 159 -10.47 4.31 15.99
C SER A 159 -8.95 4.14 16.03
N SER A 160 -8.21 5.17 15.65
CA SER A 160 -6.75 5.21 15.66
C SER A 160 -6.20 5.06 17.07
N ARG A 161 -6.76 5.79 18.04
CA ARG A 161 -6.40 5.71 19.46
C ARG A 161 -6.64 4.33 20.07
N ILE A 162 -7.76 3.70 19.73
CA ILE A 162 -8.05 2.33 20.19
C ILE A 162 -7.01 1.35 19.63
N VAL A 163 -6.69 1.43 18.34
CA VAL A 163 -5.66 0.57 17.74
C VAL A 163 -4.32 0.77 18.41
N ASP A 164 -3.91 2.02 18.64
CA ASP A 164 -2.65 2.33 19.34
C ASP A 164 -2.56 1.72 20.75
N LEU A 165 -3.69 1.60 21.47
CA LEU A 165 -3.75 1.02 22.81
C LEU A 165 -3.78 -0.51 22.82
N ILE A 166 -4.48 -1.13 21.83
CA ILE A 166 -4.72 -2.58 21.87
C ILE A 166 -3.89 -3.38 20.87
N ALA A 167 -3.45 -2.76 19.80
CA ALA A 167 -2.68 -3.41 18.73
C ALA A 167 -1.71 -2.41 18.10
N PRO A 168 -0.71 -1.89 18.86
CA PRO A 168 0.24 -0.92 18.34
C PRO A 168 0.97 -1.47 17.11
N ILE A 169 1.09 -0.64 16.07
CA ILE A 169 1.72 -1.00 14.80
C ILE A 169 3.15 -0.46 14.81
N GLY A 170 4.11 -1.30 14.46
CA GLY A 170 5.50 -0.90 14.29
C GLY A 170 5.96 -0.96 12.83
N LYS A 171 7.04 -0.25 12.53
CA LYS A 171 7.75 -0.37 11.25
C LYS A 171 8.24 -1.81 11.07
N GLY A 172 7.95 -2.42 9.91
CA GLY A 172 8.25 -3.84 9.68
C GLY A 172 7.16 -4.82 10.15
N GLN A 173 6.01 -4.33 10.62
CA GLN A 173 4.90 -5.15 11.10
C GLN A 173 4.27 -5.99 10.00
N ARG A 174 3.94 -7.26 10.30
CA ARG A 174 3.04 -8.10 9.52
C ARG A 174 1.68 -8.12 10.20
N ALA A 175 0.80 -7.21 9.78
CA ALA A 175 -0.50 -7.04 10.41
C ALA A 175 -1.62 -7.67 9.58
N LEU A 176 -2.56 -8.31 10.26
CA LEU A 176 -3.76 -8.87 9.66
C LEU A 176 -5.00 -8.22 10.27
N ILE A 177 -5.82 -7.57 9.45
CA ILE A 177 -7.14 -7.08 9.83
C ILE A 177 -8.15 -8.16 9.42
N VAL A 178 -8.65 -8.89 10.38
CA VAL A 178 -9.62 -9.98 10.18
C VAL A 178 -11.02 -9.38 10.21
N SER A 179 -11.74 -9.46 9.10
CA SER A 179 -13.01 -8.77 8.96
C SER A 179 -14.10 -9.66 8.34
N PRO A 180 -15.23 -9.83 9.03
CA PRO A 180 -16.44 -10.30 8.38
C PRO A 180 -17.03 -9.21 7.47
N PRO A 181 -17.94 -9.56 6.55
CA PRO A 181 -18.62 -8.57 5.72
C PRO A 181 -19.38 -7.52 6.55
N LYS A 182 -19.33 -6.26 6.11
CA LYS A 182 -20.03 -5.10 6.72
C LYS A 182 -19.57 -4.73 8.15
N ALA A 183 -18.35 -5.07 8.53
CA ALA A 183 -17.79 -4.73 9.85
C ALA A 183 -16.90 -3.46 9.86
N GLY A 184 -16.90 -2.66 8.79
CA GLY A 184 -16.17 -1.39 8.73
C GLY A 184 -14.71 -1.50 8.27
N LYS A 185 -14.36 -2.58 7.54
CA LYS A 185 -13.01 -2.85 7.01
C LYS A 185 -12.41 -1.64 6.28
N THR A 186 -13.12 -1.11 5.30
CA THR A 186 -12.64 0.00 4.44
C THR A 186 -12.39 1.27 5.26
N LEU A 187 -13.30 1.62 6.18
CA LEU A 187 -13.12 2.77 7.08
C LEU A 187 -11.89 2.59 7.99
N MET A 188 -11.64 1.39 8.48
CA MET A 188 -10.46 1.09 9.30
C MET A 188 -9.17 1.31 8.50
N LEU A 189 -9.11 0.82 7.26
CA LEU A 189 -7.95 1.02 6.39
C LEU A 189 -7.74 2.50 6.03
N GLN A 190 -8.80 3.24 5.73
CA GLN A 190 -8.74 4.67 5.47
C GLN A 190 -8.19 5.43 6.69
N ASN A 191 -8.70 5.14 7.89
CA ASN A 191 -8.22 5.78 9.12
C ASN A 191 -6.73 5.48 9.39
N ILE A 192 -6.29 4.23 9.19
CA ILE A 192 -4.89 3.85 9.32
C ILE A 192 -4.03 4.59 8.28
N ALA A 193 -4.46 4.64 7.01
CA ALA A 193 -3.77 5.34 5.95
C ALA A 193 -3.59 6.82 6.24
N ASP A 194 -4.67 7.50 6.63
CA ASP A 194 -4.65 8.92 6.96
C ASP A 194 -3.76 9.22 8.17
N SER A 195 -3.80 8.37 9.18
CA SER A 195 -2.98 8.53 10.38
C SER A 195 -1.49 8.34 10.08
N ILE A 196 -1.14 7.32 9.30
CA ILE A 196 0.25 7.09 8.89
C ILE A 196 0.76 8.26 8.05
N ALA A 197 -0.01 8.72 7.06
CA ALA A 197 0.37 9.83 6.20
C ALA A 197 0.51 11.16 6.96
N ALA A 198 -0.28 11.36 8.02
CA ALA A 198 -0.23 12.57 8.82
C ALA A 198 0.95 12.58 9.82
N ASN A 199 1.20 11.45 10.47
CA ASN A 199 2.17 11.35 11.57
C ASN A 199 3.57 10.93 11.11
N ASN A 200 3.68 10.29 9.92
CA ASN A 200 4.93 9.75 9.40
C ASN A 200 5.13 10.17 7.93
N PRO A 201 5.42 11.45 7.65
CA PRO A 201 5.49 11.99 6.28
C PRO A 201 6.64 11.39 5.44
N ASP A 202 7.66 10.82 6.08
CA ASP A 202 8.82 10.19 5.42
C ASP A 202 8.54 8.75 4.98
N VAL A 203 7.43 8.16 5.45
CA VAL A 203 7.03 6.80 5.09
C VAL A 203 6.40 6.78 3.70
N VAL A 204 6.82 5.85 2.87
CA VAL A 204 6.19 5.62 1.57
C VAL A 204 4.95 4.74 1.76
N LEU A 205 3.78 5.35 1.63
CA LEU A 205 2.50 4.66 1.80
C LEU A 205 1.95 4.21 0.44
N ILE A 206 1.69 2.90 0.31
CA ILE A 206 1.09 2.27 -0.85
C ILE A 206 -0.19 1.55 -0.42
N VAL A 207 -1.31 1.88 -1.05
CA VAL A 207 -2.58 1.17 -0.88
C VAL A 207 -2.79 0.29 -2.10
N LEU A 208 -2.88 -1.02 -1.89
CA LEU A 208 -3.09 -2.03 -2.92
C LEU A 208 -4.49 -2.64 -2.77
N LEU A 209 -5.35 -2.35 -3.75
CA LEU A 209 -6.73 -2.82 -3.79
C LEU A 209 -6.86 -3.91 -4.85
N ILE A 210 -7.22 -5.12 -4.44
CA ILE A 210 -7.35 -6.30 -5.31
C ILE A 210 -8.78 -6.78 -5.32
N ASP A 211 -9.37 -6.85 -6.53
CA ASP A 211 -10.74 -7.32 -6.76
C ASP A 211 -11.79 -6.49 -5.96
N GLU A 212 -11.49 -5.18 -5.77
CA GLU A 212 -12.41 -4.22 -5.15
C GLU A 212 -13.24 -3.48 -6.21
N ARG A 213 -14.29 -2.80 -5.77
CA ARG A 213 -15.20 -2.07 -6.67
C ARG A 213 -14.59 -0.76 -7.14
N PRO A 214 -14.83 -0.33 -8.41
CA PRO A 214 -14.29 0.93 -8.94
C PRO A 214 -14.66 2.16 -8.09
N GLU A 215 -15.87 2.20 -7.51
CA GLU A 215 -16.28 3.28 -6.61
C GLU A 215 -15.47 3.32 -5.31
N GLU A 216 -15.14 2.15 -4.73
CA GLU A 216 -14.30 2.06 -3.52
C GLU A 216 -12.85 2.49 -3.82
N VAL A 217 -12.33 2.14 -5.01
CA VAL A 217 -11.02 2.61 -5.48
C VAL A 217 -10.99 4.12 -5.63
N THR A 218 -12.04 4.70 -6.22
CA THR A 218 -12.16 6.16 -6.39
C THR A 218 -12.22 6.88 -5.05
N ASP A 219 -12.98 6.35 -4.11
CA ASP A 219 -13.09 6.90 -2.76
C ASP A 219 -11.73 6.86 -2.04
N MET A 220 -11.04 5.72 -2.07
CA MET A 220 -9.71 5.57 -1.49
C MET A 220 -8.70 6.57 -2.09
N ARG A 221 -8.70 6.77 -3.41
CA ARG A 221 -7.83 7.77 -4.08
C ARG A 221 -8.11 9.20 -3.66
N ARG A 222 -9.34 9.53 -3.28
CA ARG A 222 -9.71 10.87 -2.80
C ARG A 222 -9.31 11.10 -1.34
N MET A 223 -9.42 10.07 -0.53
CA MET A 223 -9.22 10.15 0.92
C MET A 223 -7.75 10.00 1.33
N VAL A 224 -6.99 9.14 0.66
CA VAL A 224 -5.64 8.75 1.10
C VAL A 224 -4.57 9.60 0.44
N ARG A 225 -3.67 10.15 1.24
CA ARG A 225 -2.42 10.81 0.79
C ARG A 225 -1.32 9.77 0.64
N GLY A 226 -1.36 9.02 -0.44
CA GLY A 226 -0.41 7.96 -0.74
C GLY A 226 -0.62 7.45 -2.16
N GLU A 227 0.18 6.47 -2.55
CA GLU A 227 0.02 5.82 -3.83
C GLU A 227 -1.11 4.79 -3.75
N VAL A 228 -2.17 4.95 -4.55
CA VAL A 228 -3.29 3.99 -4.61
C VAL A 228 -3.24 3.23 -5.92
N VAL A 229 -2.92 1.96 -5.82
CA VAL A 229 -2.83 1.01 -6.94
C VAL A 229 -3.96 0.00 -6.82
N ALA A 230 -4.66 -0.25 -7.91
CA ALA A 230 -5.84 -1.10 -7.87
C ALA A 230 -5.94 -2.01 -9.10
N SER A 231 -6.52 -3.18 -8.89
CA SER A 231 -7.08 -4.01 -9.93
C SER A 231 -8.50 -4.39 -9.52
N THR A 232 -9.48 -3.88 -10.27
CA THR A 232 -10.91 -3.95 -9.93
C THR A 232 -11.52 -5.30 -10.29
N PHE A 233 -12.70 -5.60 -9.75
CA PHE A 233 -13.35 -6.92 -9.88
C PHE A 233 -13.68 -7.32 -11.33
N ASP A 234 -13.75 -6.37 -12.26
CA ASP A 234 -13.99 -6.57 -13.69
C ASP A 234 -12.72 -6.95 -14.47
N GLU A 235 -11.53 -6.86 -13.84
CA GLU A 235 -10.27 -7.27 -14.43
C GLU A 235 -9.97 -8.78 -14.20
N PRO A 236 -9.19 -9.42 -15.09
CA PRO A 236 -8.87 -10.84 -14.94
C PRO A 236 -7.92 -11.10 -13.75
N PRO A 237 -7.95 -12.33 -13.16
CA PRO A 237 -7.07 -12.70 -12.05
C PRO A 237 -5.57 -12.52 -12.32
N SER A 238 -5.12 -12.70 -13.56
CA SER A 238 -3.73 -12.45 -13.97
C SER A 238 -3.31 -10.99 -13.74
N ARG A 239 -4.25 -10.05 -13.91
CA ARG A 239 -4.03 -8.64 -13.67
C ARG A 239 -3.86 -8.34 -12.17
N HIS A 240 -4.68 -8.96 -11.32
CA HIS A 240 -4.56 -8.84 -9.86
C HIS A 240 -3.16 -9.24 -9.38
N VAL A 241 -2.67 -10.35 -9.91
CA VAL A 241 -1.33 -10.86 -9.58
C VAL A 241 -0.23 -9.94 -10.10
N GLN A 242 -0.31 -9.50 -11.37
CA GLN A 242 0.68 -8.60 -11.95
C GLN A 242 0.85 -7.31 -11.15
N VAL A 243 -0.27 -6.69 -10.75
CA VAL A 243 -0.25 -5.47 -9.94
C VAL A 243 0.39 -5.71 -8.58
N ALA A 244 0.03 -6.80 -7.91
CA ALA A 244 0.60 -7.14 -6.61
C ALA A 244 2.11 -7.41 -6.70
N GLU A 245 2.57 -8.11 -7.74
CA GLU A 245 3.99 -8.36 -7.96
C GLU A 245 4.77 -7.06 -8.24
N MET A 246 4.21 -6.13 -8.99
CA MET A 246 4.84 -4.81 -9.20
C MET A 246 4.95 -4.00 -7.91
N VAL A 247 3.90 -3.99 -7.09
CA VAL A 247 3.90 -3.29 -5.80
C VAL A 247 4.95 -3.86 -4.85
N ILE A 248 5.04 -5.19 -4.71
CA ILE A 248 6.00 -5.79 -3.78
C ILE A 248 7.45 -5.60 -4.25
N GLU A 249 7.71 -5.67 -5.55
CA GLU A 249 9.05 -5.42 -6.08
C GLU A 249 9.44 -3.95 -5.89
N LYS A 250 8.53 -3.00 -6.13
CA LYS A 250 8.76 -1.59 -5.81
C LYS A 250 9.08 -1.37 -4.35
N ALA A 251 8.28 -1.95 -3.45
CA ALA A 251 8.51 -1.83 -2.02
C ALA A 251 9.89 -2.37 -1.60
N LYS A 252 10.30 -3.53 -2.10
CA LYS A 252 11.63 -4.08 -1.85
C LYS A 252 12.75 -3.15 -2.34
N ARG A 253 12.61 -2.56 -3.55
CA ARG A 253 13.61 -1.60 -4.08
C ARG A 253 13.73 -0.37 -3.19
N LEU A 254 12.63 0.16 -2.69
CA LEU A 254 12.63 1.30 -1.77
C LEU A 254 13.32 0.95 -0.44
N VAL A 255 13.05 -0.24 0.11
CA VAL A 255 13.70 -0.71 1.34
C VAL A 255 15.21 -0.89 1.15
N GLU A 256 15.68 -1.40 0.00
CA GLU A 256 17.13 -1.46 -0.34
C GLU A 256 17.79 -0.06 -0.33
N HIS A 257 16.98 0.99 -0.49
CA HIS A 257 17.40 2.39 -0.35
C HIS A 257 17.12 2.97 1.06
N GLN A 258 16.93 2.10 2.06
CA GLN A 258 16.70 2.48 3.47
C GLN A 258 15.44 3.35 3.66
N LYS A 259 14.40 3.15 2.81
CA LYS A 259 13.11 3.79 3.00
C LYS A 259 12.20 2.90 3.82
N ASP A 260 11.36 3.54 4.64
CA ASP A 260 10.27 2.87 5.33
C ASP A 260 9.05 2.83 4.42
N VAL A 261 8.55 1.64 4.15
CA VAL A 261 7.42 1.41 3.25
C VAL A 261 6.28 0.75 4.00
N VAL A 262 5.08 1.27 3.83
CA VAL A 262 3.84 0.66 4.34
C VAL A 262 2.95 0.28 3.17
N ILE A 263 2.57 -0.99 3.08
CA ILE A 263 1.57 -1.49 2.14
C ILE A 263 0.29 -1.80 2.91
N LEU A 264 -0.80 -1.14 2.54
CA LEU A 264 -2.16 -1.50 2.96
C LEU A 264 -2.78 -2.36 1.86
N LEU A 265 -3.02 -3.65 2.13
CA LEU A 265 -3.55 -4.60 1.15
C LEU A 265 -5.01 -4.95 1.44
N ASP A 266 -5.90 -4.60 0.57
CA ASP A 266 -7.30 -5.01 0.58
C ASP A 266 -7.63 -5.82 -0.67
N SER A 267 -7.71 -7.17 -0.62
CA SER A 267 -7.46 -8.06 0.51
C SER A 267 -6.51 -9.21 0.14
N ILE A 268 -5.83 -9.76 1.13
CA ILE A 268 -4.99 -10.96 0.94
C ILE A 268 -5.83 -12.17 0.52
N THR A 269 -7.07 -12.26 0.97
CA THR A 269 -8.00 -13.33 0.58
C THR A 269 -8.27 -13.31 -0.91
N ARG A 270 -8.54 -12.15 -1.49
CA ARG A 270 -8.81 -12.01 -2.92
C ARG A 270 -7.54 -12.20 -3.75
N LEU A 271 -6.41 -11.71 -3.28
CA LEU A 271 -5.11 -11.97 -3.90
C LEU A 271 -4.80 -13.47 -3.95
N ALA A 272 -5.04 -14.19 -2.85
CA ALA A 272 -4.85 -15.64 -2.79
C ALA A 272 -5.80 -16.38 -3.74
N ARG A 273 -7.06 -15.95 -3.88
CA ARG A 273 -7.99 -16.49 -4.88
C ARG A 273 -7.48 -16.28 -6.30
N ALA A 274 -6.96 -15.08 -6.62
CA ALA A 274 -6.40 -14.79 -7.94
C ALA A 274 -5.22 -15.71 -8.26
N TYR A 275 -4.31 -15.93 -7.32
CA TYR A 275 -3.22 -16.89 -7.49
C TYR A 275 -3.75 -18.31 -7.67
N ASN A 276 -4.77 -18.73 -6.91
CA ASN A 276 -5.37 -20.06 -7.06
C ASN A 276 -5.96 -20.29 -8.46
N THR A 277 -6.44 -19.23 -9.11
CA THR A 277 -6.99 -19.32 -10.46
C THR A 277 -5.91 -19.43 -11.55
N ILE A 278 -4.75 -18.77 -11.37
CA ILE A 278 -3.73 -18.70 -12.41
C ILE A 278 -2.60 -19.72 -12.28
N VAL A 279 -2.39 -20.28 -11.08
CA VAL A 279 -1.34 -21.29 -10.86
C VAL A 279 -1.70 -22.58 -11.59
N PRO A 280 -0.76 -23.16 -12.35
CA PRO A 280 -0.96 -24.49 -12.93
C PRO A 280 -1.31 -25.52 -11.84
N SER A 281 -2.33 -26.33 -12.11
CA SER A 281 -2.78 -27.34 -11.14
C SER A 281 -1.65 -28.29 -10.75
N SER A 282 -1.39 -28.40 -9.45
CA SER A 282 -0.42 -29.34 -8.89
C SER A 282 -0.94 -30.80 -8.86
N GLY A 283 -2.25 -31.00 -9.13
CA GLY A 283 -2.94 -32.26 -8.91
C GLY A 283 -3.27 -32.55 -7.44
N LYS A 284 -2.83 -31.68 -6.51
CA LYS A 284 -3.10 -31.78 -5.07
C LYS A 284 -3.96 -30.59 -4.63
N VAL A 285 -5.23 -30.86 -4.39
CA VAL A 285 -6.20 -29.83 -3.96
C VAL A 285 -6.45 -29.99 -2.47
N LEU A 286 -6.26 -28.92 -1.71
CA LEU A 286 -6.60 -28.82 -0.30
C LEU A 286 -8.12 -28.66 -0.12
N THR A 287 -8.60 -28.81 1.11
CA THR A 287 -9.99 -28.49 1.46
C THR A 287 -10.38 -27.10 0.95
N GLY A 288 -11.60 -26.91 0.49
CA GLY A 288 -12.07 -25.64 -0.05
C GLY A 288 -11.64 -25.33 -1.49
N GLY A 289 -11.02 -26.29 -2.21
CA GLY A 289 -10.63 -26.09 -3.62
C GLY A 289 -9.36 -25.26 -3.84
N VAL A 290 -8.51 -25.17 -2.84
CA VAL A 290 -7.22 -24.45 -2.92
C VAL A 290 -6.13 -25.40 -3.42
N ASP A 291 -5.45 -25.05 -4.52
CA ASP A 291 -4.27 -25.80 -4.98
C ASP A 291 -3.13 -25.69 -3.97
N ALA A 292 -2.40 -26.77 -3.75
CA ALA A 292 -1.31 -26.82 -2.76
C ALA A 292 -0.23 -25.73 -2.99
N ASN A 293 0.02 -25.36 -4.25
CA ASN A 293 1.03 -24.35 -4.63
C ASN A 293 0.49 -22.93 -4.70
N ALA A 294 -0.84 -22.76 -4.68
CA ALA A 294 -1.49 -21.45 -4.90
C ALA A 294 -1.13 -20.40 -3.84
N LEU A 295 -0.93 -20.83 -2.60
CA LEU A 295 -0.67 -19.91 -1.48
C LEU A 295 0.81 -19.57 -1.27
N GLU A 296 1.72 -20.18 -2.02
CA GLU A 296 3.16 -19.94 -1.82
C GLU A 296 3.54 -18.49 -2.09
N ARG A 297 3.11 -17.92 -3.24
CA ARG A 297 3.41 -16.54 -3.61
C ARG A 297 2.72 -15.51 -2.69
N PRO A 298 1.41 -15.63 -2.37
CA PRO A 298 0.77 -14.78 -1.37
C PRO A 298 1.45 -14.81 0.01
N LYS A 299 1.92 -15.98 0.44
CA LYS A 299 2.69 -16.12 1.69
C LYS A 299 4.04 -15.42 1.62
N ARG A 300 4.74 -15.49 0.48
CA ARG A 300 6.00 -14.74 0.25
C ARG A 300 5.74 -13.24 0.25
N PHE A 301 4.67 -12.78 -0.40
CA PHE A 301 4.26 -11.39 -0.39
C PHE A 301 4.09 -10.89 1.05
N TYR A 302 3.22 -11.54 1.82
CA TYR A 302 2.94 -11.15 3.21
C TYR A 302 4.16 -11.35 4.12
N GLY A 303 4.94 -12.38 3.92
CA GLY A 303 6.16 -12.69 4.66
C GLY A 303 7.33 -11.74 4.37
N ALA A 304 7.23 -10.89 3.34
CA ALA A 304 8.25 -9.89 3.05
C ALA A 304 8.27 -8.74 4.08
N ALA A 305 7.18 -8.55 4.84
CA ALA A 305 7.09 -7.53 5.88
C ALA A 305 8.08 -7.81 7.01
N ARG A 306 9.07 -6.91 7.19
CA ARG A 306 10.16 -7.01 8.17
C ARG A 306 10.74 -5.63 8.45
N ASN A 307 11.26 -5.45 9.65
CA ASN A 307 12.23 -4.42 9.99
C ASN A 307 13.64 -4.94 9.69
N PHE A 308 14.61 -4.07 9.41
CA PHE A 308 15.96 -4.45 9.04
C PHE A 308 17.02 -3.69 9.83
N VAL A 309 18.06 -4.42 10.26
CA VAL A 309 19.20 -3.87 11.01
C VAL A 309 19.95 -2.80 10.21
N GLU A 310 20.07 -2.99 8.90
CA GLU A 310 20.77 -2.06 7.98
C GLU A 310 19.97 -0.78 7.71
N GLY A 311 18.74 -0.69 8.22
CA GLY A 311 17.82 0.42 8.03
C GLY A 311 16.81 0.17 6.91
N GLY A 312 15.72 0.92 6.97
CA GLY A 312 14.54 0.72 6.16
C GLY A 312 13.65 -0.40 6.69
N SER A 313 12.38 -0.34 6.37
CA SER A 313 11.41 -1.33 6.80
C SER A 313 10.32 -1.56 5.76
N LEU A 314 9.75 -2.76 5.75
CA LEU A 314 8.54 -3.07 4.99
C LEU A 314 7.45 -3.51 5.96
N THR A 315 6.43 -2.69 6.11
CA THR A 315 5.22 -2.97 6.87
C THR A 315 4.10 -3.40 5.92
N ILE A 316 3.42 -4.50 6.20
CA ILE A 316 2.25 -4.93 5.43
C ILE A 316 1.07 -5.09 6.38
N ILE A 317 0.02 -4.32 6.13
CA ILE A 317 -1.26 -4.39 6.83
C ILE A 317 -2.27 -4.93 5.82
N ALA A 318 -2.57 -6.22 5.92
CA ALA A 318 -3.46 -6.90 4.99
C ALA A 318 -4.82 -7.18 5.63
N THR A 319 -5.89 -7.09 4.85
CA THR A 319 -7.21 -7.55 5.28
C THR A 319 -7.44 -9.00 4.91
N ALA A 320 -8.01 -9.77 5.83
CA ALA A 320 -8.46 -11.13 5.60
C ALA A 320 -9.99 -11.21 5.79
N LEU A 321 -10.67 -11.79 4.82
CA LEU A 321 -12.12 -11.93 4.85
C LEU A 321 -12.51 -13.25 5.53
N ILE A 322 -13.42 -13.16 6.48
CA ILE A 322 -14.01 -14.31 7.21
C ILE A 322 -15.53 -14.25 7.11
N ASP A 323 -16.20 -15.35 7.47
CA ASP A 323 -17.68 -15.46 7.50
C ASP A 323 -18.34 -15.08 6.16
N THR A 324 -17.68 -15.37 5.04
CA THR A 324 -18.16 -15.10 3.69
C THR A 324 -19.05 -16.22 3.16
N GLY A 325 -19.14 -17.34 3.88
CA GLY A 325 -19.78 -18.58 3.43
C GLY A 325 -18.92 -19.40 2.45
N SER A 326 -17.70 -18.96 2.16
CA SER A 326 -16.76 -19.67 1.28
C SER A 326 -15.76 -20.51 2.07
N LYS A 327 -15.75 -21.83 1.86
CA LYS A 327 -14.76 -22.72 2.46
C LYS A 327 -13.33 -22.39 2.00
N MET A 328 -13.17 -21.85 0.80
CA MET A 328 -11.88 -21.37 0.31
C MET A 328 -11.32 -20.24 1.17
N ASP A 329 -12.15 -19.27 1.55
CA ASP A 329 -11.74 -18.16 2.38
C ASP A 329 -11.34 -18.60 3.79
N GLU A 330 -12.06 -19.58 4.35
CA GLU A 330 -11.72 -20.17 5.64
C GLU A 330 -10.32 -20.81 5.59
N VAL A 331 -10.01 -21.59 4.55
CA VAL A 331 -8.69 -22.21 4.35
C VAL A 331 -7.63 -21.13 4.17
N ILE A 332 -7.88 -20.12 3.33
CA ILE A 332 -6.95 -19.01 3.13
C ILE A 332 -6.66 -18.31 4.47
N TYR A 333 -7.71 -17.97 5.23
CA TYR A 333 -7.54 -17.32 6.53
C TYR A 333 -6.69 -18.18 7.49
N GLU A 334 -6.98 -19.47 7.65
CA GLU A 334 -6.22 -20.37 8.53
C GLU A 334 -4.74 -20.47 8.12
N GLU A 335 -4.43 -20.38 6.82
CA GLU A 335 -3.06 -20.41 6.30
C GLU A 335 -2.27 -19.09 6.57
N PHE A 336 -2.96 -17.96 6.76
CA PHE A 336 -2.33 -16.67 7.13
C PHE A 336 -2.38 -16.38 8.62
N LYS A 337 -3.37 -16.92 9.33
CA LYS A 337 -3.51 -16.83 10.78
C LYS A 337 -2.23 -17.33 11.46
N GLY A 338 -1.73 -16.57 12.42
CA GLY A 338 -0.50 -16.89 13.15
C GLY A 338 0.81 -16.67 12.39
N ARG A 339 0.78 -16.31 11.09
CA ARG A 339 1.98 -15.89 10.34
C ARG A 339 2.28 -14.40 10.54
N GLY A 340 1.28 -13.62 10.86
CA GLY A 340 1.40 -12.25 11.32
C GLY A 340 1.96 -12.15 12.74
N ASN A 341 2.38 -10.95 13.08
CA ASN A 341 2.79 -10.56 14.44
C ASN A 341 1.88 -9.47 15.03
N LEU A 342 0.78 -9.15 14.35
CA LEU A 342 -0.29 -8.28 14.81
C LEU A 342 -1.61 -8.73 14.16
N GLU A 343 -2.67 -8.80 14.95
CA GLU A 343 -4.02 -9.06 14.46
C GLU A 343 -5.01 -8.05 15.04
N ILE A 344 -5.87 -7.49 14.16
CA ILE A 344 -7.02 -6.67 14.52
C ILE A 344 -8.26 -7.41 14.05
N HIS A 345 -9.11 -7.83 14.97
CA HIS A 345 -10.34 -8.52 14.68
C HIS A 345 -11.52 -7.56 14.69
N LEU A 346 -12.21 -7.44 13.56
CA LEU A 346 -13.50 -6.77 13.48
C LEU A 346 -14.62 -7.77 13.74
N GLU A 347 -15.66 -7.33 14.43
CA GLU A 347 -16.76 -8.20 14.86
C GLU A 347 -18.10 -7.71 14.32
N ARG A 348 -18.81 -8.58 13.61
CA ARG A 348 -20.10 -8.26 13.01
C ARG A 348 -21.16 -7.90 14.06
N LYS A 349 -21.19 -8.61 15.21
CA LYS A 349 -22.13 -8.35 16.30
C LYS A 349 -22.03 -6.94 16.86
N ILE A 350 -20.80 -6.40 16.94
CA ILE A 350 -20.54 -5.03 17.38
C ILE A 350 -21.06 -4.03 16.34
N ALA A 351 -20.77 -4.28 15.06
CA ALA A 351 -21.23 -3.44 13.95
C ALA A 351 -22.77 -3.42 13.82
N GLU A 352 -23.45 -4.54 14.03
CA GLU A 352 -24.91 -4.66 14.03
C GLU A 352 -25.56 -3.81 15.14
N LYS A 353 -24.90 -3.66 16.27
CA LYS A 353 -25.31 -2.73 17.33
C LYS A 353 -24.95 -1.27 17.10
N ARG A 354 -24.33 -0.95 15.93
CA ARG A 354 -23.89 0.41 15.56
C ARG A 354 -22.83 0.99 16.49
N VAL A 355 -22.05 0.14 17.13
CA VAL A 355 -20.86 0.54 17.90
C VAL A 355 -19.65 0.59 16.97
N TRP A 356 -18.97 1.72 16.93
CA TRP A 356 -17.83 1.96 16.04
C TRP A 356 -16.63 2.56 16.81
N PRO A 357 -15.38 2.08 16.54
CA PRO A 357 -15.04 1.00 15.59
C PRO A 357 -15.48 -0.37 16.10
N ALA A 358 -15.84 -1.28 15.17
CA ALA A 358 -16.33 -2.61 15.54
C ALA A 358 -15.18 -3.60 15.86
N ILE A 359 -14.24 -3.17 16.69
CA ILE A 359 -13.04 -3.94 17.04
C ILE A 359 -13.37 -4.89 18.21
N ASN A 360 -13.02 -6.16 18.05
CA ASN A 360 -12.98 -7.10 19.15
C ASN A 360 -11.65 -6.93 19.91
N ILE A 361 -11.69 -6.27 21.05
CA ILE A 361 -10.51 -5.91 21.83
C ILE A 361 -9.77 -7.15 22.34
N ARG A 362 -10.49 -8.18 22.78
CA ARG A 362 -9.89 -9.38 23.38
C ARG A 362 -9.15 -10.25 22.37
N ARG A 363 -9.59 -10.23 21.10
CA ARG A 363 -8.96 -10.99 19.99
C ARG A 363 -7.87 -10.21 19.27
N SER A 364 -7.78 -8.90 19.50
CA SER A 364 -6.81 -8.02 18.84
C SER A 364 -5.57 -7.84 19.69
N GLY A 365 -4.41 -7.72 19.04
CA GLY A 365 -3.15 -7.48 19.75
C GLY A 365 -1.92 -7.58 18.88
N THR A 366 -0.80 -7.10 19.41
CA THR A 366 0.53 -7.12 18.81
C THR A 366 1.45 -8.04 19.60
N ARG A 367 2.18 -8.92 18.88
CA ARG A 367 3.25 -9.71 19.50
C ARG A 367 4.45 -8.82 19.73
N ARG A 368 5.10 -8.99 20.90
CA ARG A 368 6.29 -8.22 21.29
C ARG A 368 6.01 -6.71 21.39
N GLU A 369 4.80 -6.34 21.85
CA GLU A 369 4.42 -4.94 22.05
C GLU A 369 5.35 -4.18 23.01
N GLU A 370 6.06 -4.90 23.87
CA GLU A 370 7.08 -4.36 24.77
C GLU A 370 8.27 -3.70 24.05
N ARG A 371 8.44 -3.95 22.75
CA ARG A 371 9.44 -3.26 21.91
C ARG A 371 8.94 -1.95 21.34
N LEU A 372 7.63 -1.75 21.27
CA LEU A 372 6.98 -0.60 20.66
C LEU A 372 6.49 0.43 21.69
N LEU A 373 6.26 -0.01 22.93
CA LEU A 373 5.71 0.82 23.98
C LEU A 373 6.76 1.09 25.06
N PRO A 374 6.88 2.36 25.53
CA PRO A 374 7.64 2.66 26.75
C PRO A 374 7.10 1.87 27.94
N GLU A 375 7.97 1.55 28.90
CA GLU A 375 7.64 0.66 30.02
C GLU A 375 6.42 1.15 30.86
N ASP A 376 6.31 2.44 31.08
CA ASP A 376 5.20 3.04 31.83
C ASP A 376 3.87 3.00 31.05
N GLU A 377 3.90 3.15 29.74
CA GLU A 377 2.74 2.99 28.86
C GLU A 377 2.32 1.52 28.82
N LEU A 378 3.27 0.61 28.65
CA LEU A 378 3.04 -0.83 28.60
C LEU A 378 2.34 -1.34 29.88
N GLN A 379 2.78 -0.92 31.05
CA GLN A 379 2.16 -1.30 32.33
C GLN A 379 0.69 -0.84 32.38
N ARG A 380 0.40 0.38 31.91
CA ARG A 380 -0.97 0.92 31.88
C ARG A 380 -1.85 0.17 30.88
N VAL A 381 -1.31 -0.16 29.72
CA VAL A 381 -2.00 -0.97 28.72
C VAL A 381 -2.34 -2.35 29.28
N TRP A 382 -1.45 -2.98 30.02
CA TRP A 382 -1.72 -4.28 30.63
C TRP A 382 -2.82 -4.21 31.72
N ILE A 383 -2.82 -3.16 32.55
CA ILE A 383 -3.90 -2.92 33.53
C ILE A 383 -5.23 -2.72 32.81
N LEU A 384 -5.24 -1.91 31.74
CA LEU A 384 -6.43 -1.67 30.92
C LEU A 384 -6.95 -2.98 30.30
N ARG A 385 -6.08 -3.78 29.69
CA ARG A 385 -6.46 -5.07 29.10
C ARG A 385 -7.03 -6.05 30.14
N LYS A 386 -6.48 -6.07 31.34
CA LYS A 386 -7.01 -6.90 32.44
C LYS A 386 -8.44 -6.47 32.78
N LEU A 387 -8.69 -5.17 32.90
CA LEU A 387 -10.04 -4.64 33.13
C LEU A 387 -11.02 -5.02 32.00
N LEU A 388 -10.60 -4.88 30.75
CA LEU A 388 -11.43 -5.16 29.58
C LEU A 388 -11.68 -6.67 29.37
N HIS A 389 -10.78 -7.53 29.87
CA HIS A 389 -10.92 -8.98 29.73
C HIS A 389 -12.14 -9.54 30.50
N ASP A 390 -12.52 -8.91 31.59
CA ASP A 390 -13.66 -9.32 32.42
C ASP A 390 -15.02 -8.87 31.83
N MET A 391 -15.01 -8.03 30.80
CA MET A 391 -16.19 -7.54 30.09
C MET A 391 -16.51 -8.43 28.88
N ASP A 392 -17.77 -8.46 28.46
CA ASP A 392 -18.12 -9.03 27.14
C ASP A 392 -17.58 -8.13 26.01
N ASP A 393 -17.49 -8.70 24.77
CA ASP A 393 -16.86 -8.03 23.63
C ASP A 393 -17.51 -6.67 23.31
N ILE A 394 -18.83 -6.54 23.50
CA ILE A 394 -19.56 -5.30 23.21
C ILE A 394 -19.36 -4.29 24.32
N ALA A 395 -19.50 -4.70 25.57
CA ALA A 395 -19.29 -3.85 26.72
C ALA A 395 -17.85 -3.29 26.76
N ALA A 396 -16.86 -4.12 26.38
CA ALA A 396 -15.47 -3.69 26.35
C ALA A 396 -15.22 -2.55 25.33
N ILE A 397 -15.76 -2.66 24.12
CA ILE A 397 -15.57 -1.60 23.11
C ILE A 397 -16.41 -0.36 23.44
N GLU A 398 -17.64 -0.50 23.94
CA GLU A 398 -18.46 0.62 24.39
C GLU A 398 -17.76 1.39 25.51
N PHE A 399 -17.23 0.69 26.52
CA PHE A 399 -16.44 1.30 27.59
C PHE A 399 -15.24 2.10 27.04
N MET A 400 -14.48 1.51 26.11
CA MET A 400 -13.34 2.20 25.49
C MET A 400 -13.76 3.46 24.75
N VAL A 401 -14.79 3.35 23.91
CA VAL A 401 -15.29 4.49 23.13
C VAL A 401 -15.77 5.61 24.04
N ASP A 402 -16.53 5.30 25.10
CA ASP A 402 -17.06 6.31 26.01
C ASP A 402 -15.95 6.99 26.81
N LYS A 403 -14.98 6.23 27.30
CA LYS A 403 -13.86 6.80 28.05
C LYS A 403 -12.91 7.62 27.17
N LEU A 404 -12.64 7.20 25.94
CA LEU A 404 -11.79 7.95 25.04
C LEU A 404 -12.44 9.23 24.52
N LYS A 405 -13.78 9.31 24.43
CA LYS A 405 -14.50 10.55 24.11
C LYS A 405 -14.30 11.67 25.15
N GLU A 406 -14.03 11.32 26.41
CA GLU A 406 -13.78 12.28 27.47
C GLU A 406 -12.41 12.97 27.35
N THR A 407 -11.50 12.44 26.49
CA THR A 407 -10.12 12.90 26.33
C THR A 407 -9.72 13.04 24.87
N LYS A 408 -8.72 13.88 24.57
CA LYS A 408 -8.23 14.07 23.21
C LYS A 408 -7.07 13.14 22.85
N THR A 409 -6.27 12.75 23.84
CA THR A 409 -5.08 11.91 23.61
C THR A 409 -5.07 10.69 24.52
N ASN A 410 -4.31 9.66 24.16
CA ASN A 410 -4.13 8.46 24.97
C ASN A 410 -3.36 8.78 26.26
N GLU A 411 -2.46 9.75 26.24
CA GLU A 411 -1.79 10.24 27.43
C GLU A 411 -2.77 10.86 28.44
N GLN A 412 -3.70 11.72 27.96
CA GLN A 412 -4.77 12.29 28.79
C GLN A 412 -5.70 11.20 29.35
N PHE A 413 -6.03 10.20 28.52
CA PHE A 413 -6.82 9.05 28.96
C PHE A 413 -6.14 8.30 30.10
N PHE A 414 -4.87 7.95 29.98
CA PHE A 414 -4.13 7.30 31.06
C PHE A 414 -3.96 8.19 32.31
N SER A 415 -3.85 9.50 32.13
CA SER A 415 -3.80 10.43 33.25
C SER A 415 -5.12 10.49 34.00
N SER A 416 -6.25 10.40 33.31
CA SER A 416 -7.59 10.35 33.95
C SER A 416 -7.85 9.08 34.75
N MET A 417 -7.16 7.98 34.41
CA MET A 417 -7.26 6.72 35.17
C MET A 417 -6.52 6.76 36.52
N ARG A 418 -5.57 7.70 36.70
CA ARG A 418 -4.83 7.86 38.00
C ARG A 418 -5.61 8.61 39.05
N GLY A 419 -6.70 9.26 38.71
CA GLY A 419 -7.47 10.13 39.61
C GLY A 419 -8.66 9.46 40.32
N ARG A 420 -8.72 8.13 40.35
CA ARG A 420 -9.78 7.41 41.09
C ARG A 420 -9.21 6.37 42.01
#